data_a9564a26f6fb3767b0895e3599bad84c
#
_entry.id   a9564a26f6fb3767b0895e3599bad84c
#
_cell.length_a   1.000
_cell.length_b   1.000
_cell.length_c   1.000
_cell.angle_alpha   90.00
_cell.angle_beta   90.00
_cell.angle_gamma   90.00
#
_symmetry.space_group_name_H-M   'P 1'
#
loop_
_entity.id
_entity.type
_entity.pdbx_description
1 polymer ?
#
loop_
_entity_poly.entity_id
_entity_poly.type
_entity_poly.pdbx_seq_one_letter_code
_entity_poly.pdbx_strand_id
1 'polypeptide(L)'
;MSPREESVQELIQLLSRHHYHFNHSISSFFPISPEQLRRHKNLLIWQDNKDAIDNLGITNNPRIAWTKELLIEFKDRLLWSGVSVSIIGDCLWYEGILDDFEDVIDFQAISFNQSIPWSASLLKQFEDRIDLDALIGFGFMNVDMEIYEAFKDKMSLKEFVYNQNPPWRINPKFKIESVDKSLEEILSILQKLESEIVWNELNIDYTLLLLPHEIEAVIRAFFDLEEGDPQQLSLSI
;
A
#
# COMPACT_ATOMS: atom_id res chain seq x y z
N MET A 1 20.18 27.66 7.14
CA MET A 1 19.51 26.34 7.09
C MET A 1 19.62 25.75 8.46
N SER A 2 18.58 25.20 9.02
CA SER A 2 18.64 24.47 10.29
C SER A 2 19.29 23.10 10.08
N PRO A 3 19.86 22.46 11.14
CA PRO A 3 20.40 21.08 11.01
C PRO A 3 19.37 20.11 10.42
N ARG A 4 18.08 20.29 10.75
CA ARG A 4 16.98 19.48 10.21
C ARG A 4 16.78 19.68 8.70
N GLU A 5 16.82 20.94 8.23
CA GLU A 5 16.73 21.24 6.80
C GLU A 5 17.94 20.67 6.03
N GLU A 6 19.13 20.68 6.64
CA GLU A 6 20.33 20.05 6.07
C GLU A 6 20.13 18.54 5.91
N SER A 7 19.63 17.83 6.94
CA SER A 7 19.35 16.39 6.87
C SER A 7 18.32 16.05 5.78
N VAL A 8 17.28 16.87 5.58
CA VAL A 8 16.30 16.64 4.50
C VAL A 8 16.96 16.81 3.12
N GLN A 9 17.83 17.83 2.95
CA GLN A 9 18.56 18.02 1.69
C GLN A 9 19.54 16.87 1.41
N GLU A 10 20.21 16.37 2.43
CA GLU A 10 21.08 15.18 2.32
C GLU A 10 20.30 13.93 1.94
N LEU A 11 19.09 13.72 2.52
CA LEU A 11 18.19 12.62 2.12
C LEU A 11 17.82 12.73 0.65
N ILE A 12 17.37 13.90 0.18
CA ILE A 12 17.02 14.13 -1.22
C ILE A 12 18.21 13.83 -2.13
N GLN A 13 19.41 14.33 -1.79
CA GLN A 13 20.62 14.06 -2.57
C GLN A 13 20.98 12.57 -2.61
N LEU A 14 20.83 11.87 -1.49
CA LEU A 14 21.08 10.43 -1.41
C LEU A 14 20.09 9.66 -2.31
N LEU A 15 18.79 9.92 -2.15
CA LEU A 15 17.73 9.26 -2.94
C LEU A 15 17.88 9.55 -4.43
N SER A 16 18.29 10.79 -4.82
CA SER A 16 18.51 11.18 -6.22
C SER A 16 19.61 10.38 -6.91
N ARG A 17 20.59 9.83 -6.16
CA ARG A 17 21.62 8.92 -6.70
C ARG A 17 21.09 7.49 -6.92
N HIS A 18 19.93 7.15 -6.33
CA HIS A 18 19.33 5.83 -6.37
C HIS A 18 17.90 5.93 -6.91
N HIS A 19 17.81 6.33 -8.17
CA HIS A 19 16.57 6.75 -8.84
C HIS A 19 15.42 5.73 -8.72
N TYR A 20 15.68 4.43 -8.95
CA TYR A 20 14.66 3.40 -8.80
C TYR A 20 14.11 3.34 -7.38
N HIS A 21 14.99 3.33 -6.37
CA HIS A 21 14.59 3.32 -4.98
C HIS A 21 13.82 4.59 -4.59
N PHE A 22 14.22 5.76 -5.13
CA PHE A 22 13.51 7.01 -4.90
C PHE A 22 12.08 6.93 -5.45
N ASN A 23 11.93 6.53 -6.72
CA ASN A 23 10.62 6.34 -7.35
C ASN A 23 9.76 5.33 -6.59
N HIS A 24 10.35 4.20 -6.20
CA HIS A 24 9.68 3.17 -5.41
C HIS A 24 9.16 3.73 -4.07
N SER A 25 9.97 4.47 -3.34
CA SER A 25 9.58 5.10 -2.08
C SER A 25 8.47 6.13 -2.27
N ILE A 26 8.58 7.00 -3.27
CA ILE A 26 7.55 7.99 -3.61
C ILE A 26 6.23 7.30 -3.95
N SER A 27 6.27 6.30 -4.84
CA SER A 27 5.07 5.61 -5.31
C SER A 27 4.36 4.82 -4.20
N SER A 28 5.12 4.22 -3.27
CA SER A 28 4.57 3.32 -2.25
C SER A 28 4.13 4.01 -0.97
N PHE A 29 4.78 5.12 -0.58
CA PHE A 29 4.62 5.65 0.76
C PHE A 29 4.24 7.13 0.83
N PHE A 30 4.46 7.91 -0.22
CA PHE A 30 4.21 9.35 -0.14
C PHE A 30 2.77 9.71 -0.52
N PRO A 31 2.19 10.78 0.08
CA PRO A 31 0.84 11.24 -0.24
C PRO A 31 0.85 12.00 -1.58
N ILE A 32 0.61 11.28 -2.66
CA ILE A 32 0.56 11.85 -4.01
C ILE A 32 -0.85 12.33 -4.27
N SER A 33 -0.98 13.58 -4.69
CA SER A 33 -2.29 14.14 -5.04
C SER A 33 -2.83 13.57 -6.36
N PRO A 34 -4.16 13.59 -6.57
CA PRO A 34 -4.76 13.18 -7.85
C PRO A 34 -4.19 13.92 -9.06
N GLU A 35 -3.84 15.20 -8.91
CA GLU A 35 -3.21 16.00 -9.97
C GLU A 35 -1.80 15.51 -10.30
N GLN A 36 -0.98 15.21 -9.28
CA GLN A 36 0.35 14.63 -9.45
C GLN A 36 0.28 13.24 -10.09
N LEU A 37 -0.69 12.39 -9.69
CA LEU A 37 -0.93 11.10 -10.33
C LEU A 37 -1.21 11.26 -11.83
N ARG A 38 -2.08 12.20 -12.22
CA ARG A 38 -2.41 12.45 -13.63
C ARG A 38 -1.21 12.94 -14.42
N ARG A 39 -0.48 13.90 -13.86
CA ARG A 39 0.67 14.53 -14.51
C ARG A 39 1.83 13.56 -14.68
N HIS A 40 2.11 12.75 -13.67
CA HIS A 40 3.30 11.91 -13.60
C HIS A 40 3.01 10.40 -13.74
N LYS A 41 1.83 10.01 -14.23
CA LYS A 41 1.37 8.62 -14.32
C LYS A 41 2.31 7.66 -15.06
N ASN A 42 3.17 8.15 -15.91
CA ASN A 42 4.11 7.34 -16.70
C ASN A 42 5.46 7.17 -15.99
N LEU A 43 5.74 7.99 -14.98
CA LEU A 43 6.96 7.93 -14.17
C LEU A 43 6.77 7.02 -12.96
N LEU A 44 5.61 7.11 -12.32
CA LEU A 44 5.32 6.41 -11.07
C LEU A 44 5.28 4.90 -11.26
N ILE A 45 5.78 4.19 -10.27
CA ILE A 45 5.67 2.73 -10.20
C ILE A 45 4.26 2.37 -9.71
N TRP A 46 3.45 1.79 -10.60
CA TRP A 46 2.08 1.38 -10.29
C TRP A 46 2.04 0.04 -9.56
N GLN A 47 2.97 -0.84 -9.91
CA GLN A 47 3.17 -2.16 -9.31
C GLN A 47 4.63 -2.56 -9.53
N ASP A 48 5.30 -3.03 -8.49
CA ASP A 48 6.70 -3.36 -8.58
C ASP A 48 6.92 -4.80 -9.12
N ASN A 49 6.18 -5.77 -8.62
CA ASN A 49 6.27 -7.16 -9.05
C ASN A 49 4.89 -7.81 -9.04
N LYS A 50 4.47 -8.34 -10.20
CA LYS A 50 3.15 -8.98 -10.34
C LYS A 50 2.98 -10.24 -9.51
N ASP A 51 4.08 -10.89 -9.15
CA ASP A 51 4.11 -12.18 -8.47
C ASP A 51 4.41 -12.08 -6.96
N ALA A 52 4.66 -10.87 -6.45
CA ALA A 52 5.02 -10.67 -5.04
C ALA A 52 3.79 -10.31 -4.19
N ILE A 53 3.69 -10.96 -3.03
CA ILE A 53 2.69 -10.64 -2.00
C ILE A 53 2.90 -9.22 -1.47
N ASP A 54 4.17 -8.75 -1.45
CA ASP A 54 4.57 -7.41 -1.02
C ASP A 54 4.65 -6.44 -2.21
N ASN A 55 3.61 -6.39 -3.02
CA ASN A 55 3.55 -5.55 -4.20
C ASN A 55 3.45 -4.08 -3.77
N LEU A 56 4.57 -3.38 -3.86
CA LEU A 56 4.67 -1.97 -3.52
C LEU A 56 4.45 -1.10 -4.76
N GLY A 57 4.04 0.13 -4.55
CA GLY A 57 3.76 1.10 -5.60
C GLY A 57 2.43 1.81 -5.36
N ILE A 58 1.99 2.56 -6.36
CA ILE A 58 0.76 3.37 -6.31
C ILE A 58 -0.46 2.52 -5.90
N THR A 59 -0.55 1.30 -6.42
CA THR A 59 -1.70 0.39 -6.17
C THR A 59 -1.91 0.11 -4.68
N ASN A 60 -0.84 0.04 -3.91
CA ASN A 60 -0.89 -0.29 -2.47
C ASN A 60 -0.62 0.91 -1.56
N ASN A 61 -0.54 2.12 -2.12
CA ASN A 61 -0.23 3.30 -1.35
C ASN A 61 -1.48 3.80 -0.56
N PRO A 62 -1.52 3.63 0.77
CA PRO A 62 -2.68 4.01 1.58
C PRO A 62 -2.78 5.52 1.84
N ARG A 63 -1.76 6.31 1.44
CA ARG A 63 -1.74 7.76 1.66
C ARG A 63 -2.27 8.56 0.49
N ILE A 64 -2.63 7.89 -0.59
CA ILE A 64 -3.37 8.52 -1.69
C ILE A 64 -4.84 8.63 -1.28
N ALA A 65 -5.41 9.80 -1.46
CA ALA A 65 -6.85 10.03 -1.22
C ALA A 65 -7.67 9.38 -2.35
N TRP A 66 -7.80 8.06 -2.28
CA TRP A 66 -8.55 7.28 -3.25
C TRP A 66 -10.02 7.69 -3.28
N THR A 67 -10.57 7.83 -4.48
CA THR A 67 -11.99 8.03 -4.74
C THR A 67 -12.45 7.06 -5.83
N LYS A 68 -13.78 6.86 -5.95
CA LYS A 68 -14.35 6.04 -7.02
C LYS A 68 -13.88 6.52 -8.40
N GLU A 69 -13.92 7.82 -8.63
CA GLU A 69 -13.52 8.44 -9.90
C GLU A 69 -12.06 8.18 -10.20
N LEU A 70 -11.19 8.23 -9.18
CA LEU A 70 -9.77 7.98 -9.32
C LEU A 70 -9.48 6.50 -9.64
N LEU A 71 -10.19 5.58 -9.00
CA LEU A 71 -10.11 4.15 -9.32
C LEU A 71 -10.58 3.87 -10.75
N ILE A 72 -11.68 4.49 -11.20
CA ILE A 72 -12.17 4.36 -12.58
C ILE A 72 -11.15 4.91 -13.57
N GLU A 73 -10.59 6.10 -13.30
CA GLU A 73 -9.62 6.78 -14.18
C GLU A 73 -8.36 5.93 -14.40
N PHE A 74 -7.90 5.23 -13.37
CA PHE A 74 -6.67 4.45 -13.43
C PHE A 74 -6.89 2.93 -13.45
N LYS A 75 -8.11 2.48 -13.73
CA LYS A 75 -8.53 1.08 -13.70
C LYS A 75 -7.54 0.12 -14.40
N ASP A 76 -7.06 0.50 -15.58
CA ASP A 76 -6.17 -0.33 -16.40
C ASP A 76 -4.70 -0.34 -15.93
N ARG A 77 -4.34 0.52 -14.97
CA ARG A 77 -2.99 0.61 -14.43
C ARG A 77 -2.85 -0.05 -13.06
N LEU A 78 -3.96 -0.21 -12.37
CA LEU A 78 -4.00 -0.78 -11.04
C LEU A 78 -3.84 -2.29 -11.06
N LEU A 79 -3.10 -2.83 -10.11
CA LEU A 79 -3.11 -4.27 -9.82
C LEU A 79 -4.26 -4.55 -8.87
N TRP A 80 -5.34 -5.14 -9.37
CA TRP A 80 -6.57 -5.29 -8.61
C TRP A 80 -6.49 -6.26 -7.43
N SER A 81 -5.56 -7.21 -7.42
CA SER A 81 -5.26 -7.97 -6.20
C SER A 81 -4.76 -7.07 -5.07
N GLY A 82 -3.86 -6.13 -5.36
CA GLY A 82 -3.40 -5.13 -4.39
C GLY A 82 -4.49 -4.16 -3.96
N VAL A 83 -5.29 -3.61 -4.91
CA VAL A 83 -6.45 -2.74 -4.62
C VAL A 83 -7.44 -3.45 -3.70
N SER A 84 -7.73 -4.73 -3.97
CA SER A 84 -8.67 -5.53 -3.21
C SER A 84 -8.22 -5.73 -1.76
N VAL A 85 -6.91 -5.85 -1.51
CA VAL A 85 -6.36 -6.06 -0.15
C VAL A 85 -6.12 -4.75 0.59
N SER A 86 -5.64 -3.70 -0.10
CA SER A 86 -5.06 -2.52 0.56
C SER A 86 -5.88 -1.25 0.41
N ILE A 87 -6.72 -1.12 -0.62
CA ILE A 87 -7.46 0.11 -0.90
C ILE A 87 -8.92 -0.02 -0.52
N ILE A 88 -9.59 -1.10 -0.99
CA ILE A 88 -10.98 -1.35 -0.65
C ILE A 88 -11.07 -1.72 0.84
N GLY A 89 -11.92 -1.03 1.56
CA GLY A 89 -12.10 -1.18 3.00
C GLY A 89 -11.25 -0.20 3.81
N ASP A 90 -9.92 -0.22 3.66
CA ASP A 90 -9.00 0.62 4.45
C ASP A 90 -9.03 2.09 4.02
N CYS A 91 -8.92 2.35 2.72
CA CYS A 91 -8.79 3.70 2.18
C CYS A 91 -10.09 4.21 1.56
N LEU A 92 -10.89 3.32 0.98
CA LEU A 92 -12.13 3.65 0.32
C LEU A 92 -13.19 2.58 0.57
N TRP A 93 -14.27 2.95 1.26
CA TRP A 93 -15.44 2.11 1.42
C TRP A 93 -16.72 2.92 1.16
N TYR A 94 -17.62 2.36 0.37
CA TYR A 94 -19.00 2.80 0.21
C TYR A 94 -19.87 1.60 -0.19
N GLU A 95 -21.15 1.66 0.11
CA GLU A 95 -22.10 0.62 -0.29
C GLU A 95 -22.14 0.48 -1.82
N GLY A 96 -21.95 -0.77 -2.32
CA GLY A 96 -21.91 -1.06 -3.75
C GLY A 96 -20.54 -0.95 -4.40
N ILE A 97 -19.43 -0.70 -3.64
CA ILE A 97 -18.08 -0.65 -4.22
C ILE A 97 -17.71 -1.99 -4.90
N LEU A 98 -18.13 -3.11 -4.36
CA LEU A 98 -17.85 -4.42 -4.94
C LEU A 98 -18.59 -4.64 -6.25
N ASP A 99 -19.81 -4.11 -6.38
CA ASP A 99 -20.59 -4.14 -7.61
C ASP A 99 -19.99 -3.22 -8.68
N ASP A 100 -19.60 -2.01 -8.29
CA ASP A 100 -19.02 -1.02 -9.21
C ASP A 100 -17.73 -1.51 -9.89
N PHE A 101 -17.00 -2.39 -9.24
CA PHE A 101 -15.72 -2.93 -9.73
C PHE A 101 -15.72 -4.46 -9.87
N GLU A 102 -16.90 -5.08 -9.94
CA GLU A 102 -17.08 -6.53 -9.99
C GLU A 102 -16.25 -7.22 -11.09
N ASP A 103 -16.06 -6.56 -12.21
CA ASP A 103 -15.34 -7.06 -13.38
C ASP A 103 -13.81 -7.08 -13.23
N VAL A 104 -13.27 -6.39 -12.23
CA VAL A 104 -11.81 -6.26 -12.01
C VAL A 104 -11.35 -6.65 -10.61
N ILE A 105 -12.24 -6.66 -9.61
CA ILE A 105 -11.90 -7.09 -8.25
C ILE A 105 -11.37 -8.52 -8.28
N ASP A 106 -10.23 -8.72 -7.59
CA ASP A 106 -9.75 -10.04 -7.25
C ASP A 106 -10.49 -10.55 -6.00
N PHE A 107 -11.50 -11.38 -6.21
CA PHE A 107 -12.34 -11.91 -5.13
C PHE A 107 -11.61 -12.91 -4.22
N GLN A 108 -10.55 -13.54 -4.68
CA GLN A 108 -9.67 -14.29 -3.79
C GLN A 108 -8.88 -13.37 -2.88
N ALA A 109 -8.26 -12.35 -3.46
CA ALA A 109 -7.51 -11.36 -2.68
C ALA A 109 -8.39 -10.63 -1.67
N ILE A 110 -9.62 -10.24 -2.05
CA ILE A 110 -10.54 -9.53 -1.16
C ILE A 110 -11.00 -10.38 0.04
N SER A 111 -10.98 -11.71 -0.10
CA SER A 111 -11.27 -12.66 0.99
C SER A 111 -10.24 -12.59 2.13
N PHE A 112 -9.08 -11.98 1.91
CA PHE A 112 -8.07 -11.70 2.95
C PHE A 112 -8.15 -10.28 3.51
N ASN A 113 -9.12 -9.46 3.08
CA ASN A 113 -9.25 -8.09 3.51
C ASN A 113 -10.09 -7.98 4.79
N GLN A 114 -9.44 -7.61 5.89
CA GLN A 114 -10.06 -7.47 7.23
C GLN A 114 -10.88 -6.19 7.40
N SER A 115 -10.71 -5.22 6.51
CA SER A 115 -11.30 -3.89 6.64
C SER A 115 -12.66 -3.77 5.97
N ILE A 116 -13.07 -4.81 5.25
CA ILE A 116 -14.39 -4.86 4.63
C ILE A 116 -15.44 -5.17 5.72
N PRO A 117 -16.48 -4.36 5.84
CA PRO A 117 -17.55 -4.60 6.80
C PRO A 117 -18.50 -5.71 6.30
N TRP A 118 -17.99 -6.94 6.33
CA TRP A 118 -18.75 -8.10 5.89
C TRP A 118 -20.06 -8.25 6.68
N SER A 119 -21.15 -8.41 5.96
CA SER A 119 -22.49 -8.74 6.48
C SER A 119 -23.00 -10.00 5.83
N ALA A 120 -24.01 -10.65 6.43
CA ALA A 120 -24.63 -11.84 5.86
C ALA A 120 -25.17 -11.59 4.43
N SER A 121 -25.75 -10.42 4.18
CA SER A 121 -26.24 -10.03 2.86
C SER A 121 -25.12 -9.86 1.84
N LEU A 122 -24.02 -9.17 2.21
CA LEU A 122 -22.88 -8.94 1.34
C LEU A 122 -22.17 -10.27 1.01
N LEU A 123 -21.95 -11.10 2.01
CA LEU A 123 -21.39 -12.45 1.82
C LEU A 123 -22.24 -13.29 0.89
N LYS A 124 -23.57 -13.25 1.03
CA LYS A 124 -24.48 -14.02 0.21
C LYS A 124 -24.52 -13.55 -1.23
N GLN A 125 -24.36 -12.24 -1.45
CA GLN A 125 -24.30 -11.65 -2.79
C GLN A 125 -23.08 -12.17 -3.59
N PHE A 126 -21.94 -12.35 -2.93
CA PHE A 126 -20.70 -12.77 -3.57
C PHE A 126 -20.24 -14.18 -3.17
N GLU A 127 -21.13 -14.99 -2.65
CA GLU A 127 -20.85 -16.32 -2.05
C GLU A 127 -20.08 -17.27 -2.97
N ASP A 128 -20.37 -17.24 -4.27
CA ASP A 128 -19.72 -18.11 -5.25
C ASP A 128 -18.33 -17.61 -5.70
N ARG A 129 -17.92 -16.42 -5.26
CA ARG A 129 -16.69 -15.74 -5.70
C ARG A 129 -15.68 -15.55 -4.59
N ILE A 130 -16.13 -15.42 -3.34
CA ILE A 130 -15.29 -15.24 -2.16
C ILE A 130 -14.81 -16.58 -1.62
N ASP A 131 -13.62 -16.60 -1.02
CA ASP A 131 -13.13 -17.73 -0.24
C ASP A 131 -13.64 -17.61 1.21
N LEU A 132 -14.80 -18.22 1.46
CA LEU A 132 -15.44 -18.17 2.78
C LEU A 132 -14.58 -18.88 3.85
N ASP A 133 -13.87 -19.95 3.48
CA ASP A 133 -12.99 -20.68 4.39
C ASP A 133 -11.80 -19.80 4.81
N ALA A 134 -11.23 -19.01 3.88
CA ALA A 134 -10.19 -18.05 4.20
C ALA A 134 -10.70 -16.93 5.13
N LEU A 135 -11.86 -16.33 4.82
CA LEU A 135 -12.44 -15.27 5.65
C LEU A 135 -12.69 -15.73 7.09
N ILE A 136 -13.23 -16.94 7.26
CA ILE A 136 -13.60 -17.50 8.56
C ILE A 136 -12.38 -18.12 9.24
N GLY A 137 -11.66 -18.99 8.51
CA GLY A 137 -10.59 -19.82 9.08
C GLY A 137 -9.39 -19.01 9.56
N PHE A 138 -9.09 -17.89 8.90
CA PHE A 138 -8.01 -16.98 9.29
C PHE A 138 -8.48 -15.84 10.19
N GLY A 139 -9.78 -15.73 10.50
CA GLY A 139 -10.33 -14.66 11.34
C GLY A 139 -10.27 -13.27 10.68
N PHE A 140 -10.35 -13.22 9.34
CA PHE A 140 -10.33 -11.96 8.59
C PHE A 140 -11.64 -11.19 8.65
N MET A 141 -12.70 -11.80 9.16
CA MET A 141 -13.97 -11.14 9.42
C MET A 141 -14.48 -11.45 10.83
N ASN A 142 -15.30 -10.56 11.36
CA ASN A 142 -16.02 -10.84 12.61
C ASN A 142 -17.32 -11.56 12.26
N VAL A 143 -17.46 -12.83 12.69
CA VAL A 143 -18.65 -13.63 12.47
C VAL A 143 -19.62 -13.40 13.62
N ASP A 144 -20.73 -12.72 13.36
CA ASP A 144 -21.84 -12.58 14.29
C ASP A 144 -22.88 -13.71 14.11
N MET A 145 -23.94 -13.66 14.91
CA MET A 145 -24.99 -14.68 14.85
C MET A 145 -25.79 -14.65 13.55
N GLU A 146 -25.91 -13.48 12.90
CA GLU A 146 -26.62 -13.36 11.62
C GLU A 146 -25.84 -14.06 10.52
N ILE A 147 -24.53 -13.84 10.47
CA ILE A 147 -23.62 -14.51 9.52
C ILE A 147 -23.59 -16.01 9.80
N TYR A 148 -23.48 -16.42 11.08
CA TYR A 148 -23.50 -17.84 11.44
C TYR A 148 -24.77 -18.53 10.97
N GLU A 149 -25.95 -17.98 11.27
CA GLU A 149 -27.23 -18.56 10.85
C GLU A 149 -27.39 -18.63 9.32
N ALA A 150 -26.84 -17.65 8.60
CA ALA A 150 -26.89 -17.63 7.14
C ALA A 150 -25.98 -18.68 6.48
N PHE A 151 -24.89 -19.07 7.16
CA PHE A 151 -23.83 -19.93 6.59
C PHE A 151 -23.53 -21.19 7.43
N LYS A 152 -24.36 -21.54 8.40
CA LYS A 152 -24.13 -22.70 9.30
C LYS A 152 -23.97 -24.04 8.60
N ASP A 153 -24.51 -24.17 7.41
CA ASP A 153 -24.36 -25.39 6.60
C ASP A 153 -22.97 -25.48 5.94
N LYS A 154 -22.24 -24.37 5.89
CA LYS A 154 -20.88 -24.22 5.33
C LYS A 154 -19.83 -23.94 6.40
N MET A 155 -20.25 -23.60 7.62
CA MET A 155 -19.39 -23.21 8.74
C MET A 155 -19.73 -24.09 9.95
N SER A 156 -18.74 -24.72 10.56
CA SER A 156 -18.95 -25.45 11.79
C SER A 156 -19.10 -24.51 13.00
N LEU A 157 -19.82 -24.96 14.02
CA LEU A 157 -19.91 -24.23 15.30
C LEU A 157 -18.51 -24.00 15.91
N LYS A 158 -17.57 -24.91 15.69
CA LYS A 158 -16.20 -24.79 16.14
C LYS A 158 -15.51 -23.62 15.46
N GLU A 159 -15.63 -23.48 14.14
CA GLU A 159 -15.07 -22.38 13.36
C GLU A 159 -15.67 -21.03 13.78
N PHE A 160 -17.00 -20.99 14.01
CA PHE A 160 -17.66 -19.81 14.54
C PHE A 160 -17.09 -19.38 15.89
N VAL A 161 -16.94 -20.32 16.84
CA VAL A 161 -16.38 -20.02 18.17
C VAL A 161 -14.92 -19.60 18.09
N TYR A 162 -14.13 -20.23 17.23
CA TYR A 162 -12.73 -19.87 17.01
C TYR A 162 -12.58 -18.47 16.41
N ASN A 163 -13.47 -18.08 15.50
CA ASN A 163 -13.43 -16.77 14.87
C ASN A 163 -13.71 -15.64 15.86
N GLN A 164 -14.53 -15.86 16.87
CA GLN A 164 -14.82 -14.85 17.90
C GLN A 164 -13.67 -14.60 18.90
N ASN A 165 -12.76 -15.57 19.02
CA ASN A 165 -11.57 -15.46 19.86
C ASN A 165 -10.31 -15.95 19.10
N PRO A 166 -9.91 -15.30 18.02
CA PRO A 166 -8.78 -15.79 17.25
C PRO A 166 -7.52 -15.73 18.10
N PRO A 167 -6.82 -16.86 18.35
CA PRO A 167 -5.50 -16.84 18.96
C PRO A 167 -4.43 -16.24 18.04
N TRP A 168 -4.81 -15.87 16.83
CA TRP A 168 -3.95 -15.30 15.81
C TRP A 168 -4.47 -13.91 15.38
N ARG A 169 -4.30 -12.91 16.16
CA ARG A 169 -3.99 -11.63 15.53
C ARG A 169 -2.65 -11.88 14.87
N ILE A 170 -2.66 -12.01 13.55
CA ILE A 170 -1.43 -11.88 12.77
C ILE A 170 -0.88 -10.54 13.17
N ASN A 171 0.08 -10.58 14.08
CA ASN A 171 0.92 -9.45 14.33
C ASN A 171 1.51 -9.13 12.97
N PRO A 172 1.22 -7.98 12.35
CA PRO A 172 1.84 -7.67 11.07
C PRO A 172 3.34 -7.66 11.33
N LYS A 173 4.00 -8.77 11.03
CA LYS A 173 5.47 -8.92 11.09
C LYS A 173 6.18 -7.99 10.12
N PHE A 174 5.42 -7.14 9.44
CA PHE A 174 5.88 -6.08 8.54
C PHE A 174 5.52 -4.68 8.99
N LYS A 175 5.20 -4.44 10.26
CA LYS A 175 5.65 -3.18 10.81
C LYS A 175 7.17 -3.33 10.84
N ILE A 176 7.84 -2.69 9.91
CA ILE A 176 9.16 -2.14 10.18
C ILE A 176 8.99 -1.54 11.56
N GLU A 177 9.63 -2.17 12.55
CA GLU A 177 9.55 -1.68 13.93
C GLU A 177 9.86 -0.22 13.82
N SER A 178 8.83 0.56 14.06
CA SER A 178 8.81 1.98 13.82
C SER A 178 10.03 2.51 14.49
N VAL A 179 10.78 2.96 13.76
CA VAL A 179 11.94 3.73 13.86
C VAL A 179 11.91 4.57 15.13
N ASP A 180 12.43 4.03 16.19
CA ASP A 180 12.95 4.83 17.31
C ASP A 180 14.19 5.62 16.90
N LYS A 181 14.45 5.74 15.58
CA LYS A 181 15.63 6.37 15.00
C LYS A 181 15.27 7.69 14.37
N SER A 182 16.08 8.68 14.58
CA SER A 182 15.94 9.98 13.94
C SER A 182 16.30 9.92 12.45
N LEU A 183 15.89 10.93 11.68
CA LEU A 183 16.28 11.06 10.27
C LEU A 183 17.81 11.05 10.11
N GLU A 184 18.52 11.73 11.01
CA GLU A 184 19.98 11.82 11.04
C GLU A 184 20.66 10.46 11.25
N GLU A 185 20.10 9.63 12.14
CA GLU A 185 20.61 8.27 12.38
C GLU A 185 20.41 7.37 11.16
N ILE A 186 19.24 7.42 10.52
CA ILE A 186 18.96 6.66 9.29
C ILE A 186 19.87 7.11 8.16
N LEU A 187 20.04 8.43 7.95
CA LEU A 187 20.96 8.95 6.95
C LEU A 187 22.40 8.50 7.17
N SER A 188 22.88 8.54 8.43
CA SER A 188 24.21 8.08 8.77
C SER A 188 24.43 6.61 8.42
N ILE A 189 23.42 5.75 8.64
CA ILE A 189 23.47 4.33 8.29
C ILE A 189 23.49 4.16 6.76
N LEU A 190 22.57 4.83 6.04
CA LEU A 190 22.47 4.71 4.59
C LEU A 190 23.73 5.20 3.87
N GLN A 191 24.29 6.33 4.29
CA GLN A 191 25.53 6.86 3.74
C GLN A 191 26.73 5.93 3.99
N LYS A 192 26.83 5.38 5.20
CA LYS A 192 27.92 4.46 5.57
C LYS A 192 27.87 3.16 4.78
N LEU A 193 26.69 2.67 4.48
CA LEU A 193 26.47 1.38 3.80
C LEU A 193 26.11 1.56 2.31
N GLU A 194 26.19 2.76 1.75
CA GLU A 194 25.70 3.09 0.40
C GLU A 194 26.22 2.10 -0.67
N SER A 195 27.48 1.67 -0.58
CA SER A 195 28.08 0.71 -1.52
C SER A 195 27.69 -0.77 -1.28
N GLU A 196 27.12 -1.08 -0.12
CA GLU A 196 26.77 -2.45 0.29
C GLU A 196 25.25 -2.69 0.17
N ILE A 197 24.44 -1.62 0.07
CA ILE A 197 22.99 -1.71 0.00
C ILE A 197 22.56 -2.14 -1.40
N VAL A 198 21.70 -3.16 -1.46
CA VAL A 198 20.94 -3.48 -2.67
C VAL A 198 19.71 -2.58 -2.70
N TRP A 199 19.86 -1.39 -3.27
CA TRP A 199 18.85 -0.32 -3.21
C TRP A 199 17.48 -0.73 -3.75
N ASN A 200 17.43 -1.64 -4.72
CA ASN A 200 16.18 -2.12 -5.29
C ASN A 200 15.39 -3.06 -4.34
N GLU A 201 16.06 -3.57 -3.30
CA GLU A 201 15.45 -4.44 -2.29
C GLU A 201 15.17 -3.69 -0.98
N LEU A 202 15.61 -2.43 -0.89
CA LEU A 202 15.43 -1.61 0.30
C LEU A 202 14.00 -1.07 0.36
N ASN A 203 13.30 -1.35 1.47
CA ASN A 203 11.93 -0.93 1.71
C ASN A 203 11.86 -0.07 2.98
N ILE A 204 11.99 1.26 2.81
CA ILE A 204 11.91 2.23 3.91
C ILE A 204 10.79 3.24 3.65
N ASP A 205 9.89 3.37 4.60
CA ASP A 205 8.90 4.45 4.63
C ASP A 205 9.49 5.73 5.25
N TYR A 206 10.15 6.53 4.43
CA TYR A 206 10.75 7.80 4.87
C TYR A 206 9.73 8.81 5.40
N THR A 207 8.44 8.67 5.07
CA THR A 207 7.42 9.62 5.55
C THR A 207 7.22 9.53 7.07
N LEU A 208 7.62 8.43 7.69
CA LEU A 208 7.62 8.30 9.16
C LEU A 208 8.69 9.15 9.83
N LEU A 209 9.70 9.60 9.08
CA LEU A 209 10.85 10.38 9.55
C LEU A 209 10.71 11.88 9.24
N LEU A 210 9.75 12.25 8.40
CA LEU A 210 9.63 13.59 7.82
C LEU A 210 8.42 14.33 8.36
N LEU A 211 8.55 15.66 8.50
CA LEU A 211 7.44 16.55 8.78
C LEU A 211 6.62 16.81 7.49
N PRO A 212 5.36 17.23 7.58
CA PRO A 212 4.50 17.43 6.40
C PRO A 212 5.12 18.31 5.31
N HIS A 213 5.74 19.42 5.67
CA HIS A 213 6.40 20.32 4.70
C HIS A 213 7.69 19.73 4.10
N GLU A 214 8.36 18.83 4.83
CA GLU A 214 9.54 18.10 4.35
C GLU A 214 9.13 17.00 3.35
N ILE A 215 7.99 16.33 3.59
CA ILE A 215 7.39 15.40 2.63
C ILE A 215 7.10 16.11 1.30
N GLU A 216 6.50 17.30 1.35
CA GLU A 216 6.26 18.11 0.14
C GLU A 216 7.57 18.47 -0.58
N ALA A 217 8.63 18.81 0.16
CA ALA A 217 9.93 19.12 -0.43
C ALA A 217 10.56 17.91 -1.13
N VAL A 218 10.47 16.71 -0.54
CA VAL A 218 10.95 15.45 -1.13
C VAL A 218 10.15 15.09 -2.39
N ILE A 219 8.83 15.19 -2.35
CA ILE A 219 7.95 14.94 -3.51
C ILE A 219 8.30 15.90 -4.66
N ARG A 220 8.44 17.19 -4.35
CA ARG A 220 8.80 18.20 -5.36
C ARG A 220 10.15 17.90 -6.00
N ALA A 221 11.17 17.61 -5.17
CA ALA A 221 12.50 17.28 -5.67
C ALA A 221 12.48 16.05 -6.59
N PHE A 222 11.68 15.04 -6.28
CA PHE A 222 11.51 13.87 -7.15
C PHE A 222 10.95 14.26 -8.51
N PHE A 223 9.84 15.01 -8.56
CA PHE A 223 9.22 15.38 -9.83
C PHE A 223 10.05 16.40 -10.62
N ASP A 224 10.77 17.30 -9.95
CA ASP A 224 11.69 18.23 -10.63
C ASP A 224 12.88 17.49 -11.29
N LEU A 225 13.38 16.40 -10.69
CA LEU A 225 14.39 15.53 -11.31
C LEU A 225 13.88 14.84 -12.58
N GLU A 226 12.62 14.41 -12.58
CA GLU A 226 11.99 13.72 -13.71
C GLU A 226 11.62 14.66 -14.86
N GLU A 227 11.31 15.94 -14.56
CA GLU A 227 11.04 16.98 -15.57
C GLU A 227 12.32 17.62 -16.12
N GLY A 228 13.45 17.47 -15.42
CA GLY A 228 14.77 17.90 -15.85
C GLY A 228 15.32 17.02 -16.97
N ASP A 229 16.11 17.63 -17.84
CA ASP A 229 16.66 17.10 -19.09
C ASP A 229 16.99 15.59 -19.07
N PRO A 230 16.38 14.75 -19.95
CA PRO A 230 16.64 13.31 -20.04
C PRO A 230 18.12 12.95 -20.25
N GLN A 231 18.97 13.91 -20.63
CA GLN A 231 20.40 13.68 -20.82
C GLN A 231 21.19 13.61 -19.50
N GLN A 232 20.66 14.11 -18.38
CA GLN A 232 21.32 13.95 -17.06
C GLN A 232 21.10 12.54 -16.47
N LEU A 233 20.07 11.84 -16.89
CA LEU A 233 19.77 10.48 -16.43
C LEU A 233 20.61 9.40 -17.10
N SER A 234 21.27 9.68 -18.22
CA SER A 234 22.08 8.73 -18.98
C SER A 234 23.52 8.53 -18.45
N LEU A 235 23.91 9.21 -17.39
CA LEU A 235 25.28 9.13 -16.85
C LEU A 235 25.41 8.27 -15.59
N SER A 236 24.39 7.50 -15.24
CA SER A 236 24.38 6.62 -14.05
C SER A 236 23.93 5.20 -14.40
N ILE A 237 24.52 4.58 -15.42
CA ILE A 237 24.49 3.14 -15.67
C ILE A 237 25.90 2.59 -15.56
#